data_098c3b848bcb4628a3069be3730a7d81
#
_entry.id   098c3b848bcb4628a3069be3730a7d81
#
_cell.length_a   1.000
_cell.length_b   1.000
_cell.length_c   1.000
_cell.angle_alpha   90.00
_cell.angle_beta   90.00
_cell.angle_gamma   90.00
#
_symmetry.space_group_name_H-M   'P 1'
#
loop_
_entity.id
_entity.type
_entity.pdbx_description
1 polymer ?
#
loop_
_entity_poly.entity_id
_entity_poly.type
_entity_poly.pdbx_seq_one_letter_code
_entity_poly.pdbx_strand_id
1 'polypeptide(L)'
;GEPLDNYDNVIKFLHLVNSPDGLNIGYRHISLSTCGVVPGIKMLAEEDLPITLSISLHNIITEERKQIMPVTAKWSVEELLAACREYFAKTGRRISFEYTLISGENDSEMHAERLAKGLISAMGHGTPVHVNLIPLNDVSERSFRRSGKEAVRAFQNRLISLGVNATVRRRLGPDINASCGQLRYNGQDTDTV
;
A
#
# COMPACT_ATOMS: atom_id res chain seq x y z
N GLY A 1 -3.79 -11.95 4.06
CA GLY A 1 -2.99 -12.56 3.00
C GLY A 1 -2.80 -11.62 1.82
N GLU A 2 -1.96 -11.98 0.89
CA GLU A 2 -1.74 -11.24 -0.36
C GLU A 2 -2.81 -11.65 -1.38
N PRO A 3 -3.69 -10.73 -1.84
CA PRO A 3 -4.78 -11.11 -2.75
C PRO A 3 -4.27 -11.59 -4.11
N LEU A 4 -3.14 -11.07 -4.61
CA LEU A 4 -2.62 -11.47 -5.91
C LEU A 4 -1.94 -12.85 -5.91
N ASP A 5 -1.71 -13.47 -4.73
CA ASP A 5 -1.35 -14.88 -4.62
C ASP A 5 -2.56 -15.82 -4.82
N ASN A 6 -3.79 -15.30 -4.72
CA ASN A 6 -5.05 -16.03 -4.93
C ASN A 6 -5.87 -15.39 -6.05
N TYR A 7 -5.19 -15.08 -7.15
CA TYR A 7 -5.66 -14.21 -8.22
C TYR A 7 -7.06 -14.57 -8.73
N ASP A 8 -7.25 -15.79 -9.22
CA ASP A 8 -8.51 -16.22 -9.86
C ASP A 8 -9.71 -16.07 -8.92
N ASN A 9 -9.55 -16.43 -7.64
CA ASN A 9 -10.62 -16.29 -6.66
C ASN A 9 -10.90 -14.82 -6.32
N VAL A 10 -9.86 -13.98 -6.31
CA VAL A 10 -10.03 -12.54 -6.08
C VAL A 10 -10.76 -11.88 -7.24
N ILE A 11 -10.42 -12.20 -8.49
CA ILE A 11 -11.14 -11.70 -9.67
C ILE A 11 -12.60 -12.14 -9.64
N LYS A 12 -12.85 -13.41 -9.38
CA LYS A 12 -14.23 -13.93 -9.22
C LYS A 12 -14.99 -13.20 -8.11
N PHE A 13 -14.34 -12.96 -6.97
CA PHE A 13 -14.92 -12.20 -5.86
C PHE A 13 -15.27 -10.76 -6.28
N LEU A 14 -14.40 -10.07 -7.00
CA LEU A 14 -14.64 -8.71 -7.47
C LEU A 14 -15.86 -8.65 -8.40
N HIS A 15 -16.01 -9.61 -9.29
CA HIS A 15 -17.21 -9.71 -10.15
C HIS A 15 -18.48 -9.98 -9.35
N LEU A 16 -18.45 -10.89 -8.38
CA LEU A 16 -19.60 -11.19 -7.52
C LEU A 16 -20.04 -9.98 -6.68
N VAL A 17 -19.07 -9.27 -6.11
CA VAL A 17 -19.35 -8.06 -5.30
C VAL A 17 -19.98 -6.95 -6.15
N ASN A 18 -19.56 -6.82 -7.40
CA ASN A 18 -20.09 -5.81 -8.33
C ASN A 18 -21.41 -6.23 -8.98
N SER A 19 -21.73 -7.52 -9.03
CA SER A 19 -22.95 -8.04 -9.69
C SER A 19 -24.21 -7.41 -9.08
N PRO A 20 -25.22 -7.07 -9.91
CA PRO A 20 -26.54 -6.67 -9.44
C PRO A 20 -27.23 -7.73 -8.57
N ASP A 21 -26.97 -9.01 -8.83
CA ASP A 21 -27.47 -10.13 -8.04
C ASP A 21 -26.64 -10.41 -6.78
N GLY A 22 -25.51 -9.69 -6.60
CA GLY A 22 -24.62 -9.76 -5.46
C GLY A 22 -24.78 -8.57 -4.52
N LEU A 23 -23.64 -8.00 -4.08
CA LEU A 23 -23.64 -6.83 -3.20
C LEU A 23 -23.88 -5.50 -3.94
N ASN A 24 -23.84 -5.52 -5.25
CA ASN A 24 -23.99 -4.34 -6.13
C ASN A 24 -23.06 -3.16 -5.76
N ILE A 25 -21.84 -3.46 -5.35
CA ILE A 25 -20.81 -2.46 -5.03
C ILE A 25 -20.06 -2.14 -6.31
N GLY A 26 -20.18 -0.91 -6.79
CA GLY A 26 -19.47 -0.47 -7.99
C GLY A 26 -17.95 -0.56 -7.83
N TYR A 27 -17.25 -1.02 -8.85
CA TYR A 27 -15.78 -1.20 -8.86
C TYR A 27 -15.01 0.03 -8.37
N ARG A 28 -15.49 1.24 -8.63
CA ARG A 28 -14.86 2.50 -8.20
C ARG A 28 -14.81 2.68 -6.68
N HIS A 29 -15.62 1.94 -5.94
CA HIS A 29 -15.65 1.91 -4.48
C HIS A 29 -14.78 0.79 -3.90
N ILE A 30 -14.13 0.01 -4.75
CA ILE A 30 -13.27 -1.10 -4.35
C ILE A 30 -11.81 -0.68 -4.48
N SER A 31 -11.04 -0.98 -3.46
CA SER A 31 -9.59 -0.87 -3.47
C SER A 31 -8.97 -2.23 -3.22
N LEU A 32 -8.10 -2.67 -4.13
CA LEU A 32 -7.30 -3.87 -3.96
C LEU A 32 -5.92 -3.48 -3.46
N SER A 33 -5.53 -4.01 -2.31
CA SER A 33 -4.21 -3.75 -1.74
C SER A 33 -3.27 -4.94 -1.98
N THR A 34 -2.05 -4.65 -2.40
CA THR A 34 -1.02 -5.67 -2.64
C THR A 34 0.33 -5.25 -2.07
N CYS A 35 1.11 -6.22 -1.63
CA CYS A 35 2.50 -6.01 -1.26
C CYS A 35 3.44 -5.82 -2.48
N GLY A 36 2.92 -5.95 -3.71
CA GLY A 36 3.67 -5.71 -4.94
C GLY A 36 4.07 -6.99 -5.69
N VAL A 37 3.14 -7.91 -5.85
CA VAL A 37 3.30 -9.10 -6.71
C VAL A 37 3.22 -8.66 -8.18
N VAL A 38 4.38 -8.36 -8.76
CA VAL A 38 4.50 -7.75 -10.11
C VAL A 38 3.73 -8.50 -11.19
N PRO A 39 3.82 -9.83 -11.32
CA PRO A 39 3.02 -10.55 -12.32
C PRO A 39 1.52 -10.37 -12.12
N GLY A 40 1.04 -10.40 -10.87
CA GLY A 40 -0.38 -10.21 -10.55
C GLY A 40 -0.87 -8.80 -10.89
N ILE A 41 -0.04 -7.76 -10.69
CA ILE A 41 -0.37 -6.37 -11.09
C ILE A 41 -0.53 -6.28 -12.60
N LYS A 42 0.37 -6.93 -13.37
CA LYS A 42 0.29 -6.95 -14.83
C LYS A 42 -0.95 -7.69 -15.32
N MET A 43 -1.27 -8.84 -14.74
CA MET A 43 -2.51 -9.56 -15.04
C MET A 43 -3.75 -8.70 -14.72
N LEU A 44 -3.77 -8.03 -13.57
CA LEU A 44 -4.87 -7.15 -13.17
C LEU A 44 -5.08 -5.97 -14.15
N ALA A 45 -4.02 -5.51 -14.80
CA ALA A 45 -4.11 -4.46 -15.81
C ALA A 45 -4.87 -4.89 -17.08
N GLU A 46 -4.99 -6.20 -17.33
CA GLU A 46 -5.74 -6.76 -18.48
C GLU A 46 -7.22 -6.99 -18.18
N GLU A 47 -7.62 -6.98 -16.90
CA GLU A 47 -9.01 -7.28 -16.49
C GLU A 47 -10.01 -6.15 -16.78
N ASP A 48 -9.52 -4.97 -17.13
CA ASP A 48 -10.33 -3.75 -17.34
C ASP A 48 -11.29 -3.43 -16.17
N LEU A 49 -10.87 -3.76 -14.96
CA LEU A 49 -11.62 -3.49 -13.74
C LEU A 49 -11.30 -2.09 -13.21
N PRO A 50 -12.27 -1.14 -13.17
CA PRO A 50 -11.99 0.23 -12.75
C PRO A 50 -11.87 0.38 -11.22
N ILE A 51 -11.11 -0.49 -10.58
CA ILE A 51 -10.81 -0.46 -9.15
C ILE A 51 -9.64 0.48 -8.82
N THR A 52 -9.46 0.83 -7.55
CA THR A 52 -8.26 1.51 -7.07
C THR A 52 -7.21 0.45 -6.69
N LEU A 53 -6.00 0.59 -7.20
CA LEU A 53 -4.88 -0.25 -6.79
C LEU A 53 -4.09 0.44 -5.67
N SER A 54 -3.95 -0.22 -4.52
CA SER A 54 -3.16 0.25 -3.38
C SER A 54 -1.90 -0.60 -3.25
N ILE A 55 -0.74 0.05 -3.29
CA ILE A 55 0.58 -0.59 -3.23
C ILE A 55 1.18 -0.37 -1.86
N SER A 56 1.42 -1.43 -1.10
CA SER A 56 2.21 -1.40 0.14
C SER A 56 3.69 -1.15 -0.23
N LEU A 57 4.04 0.13 -0.43
CA LEU A 57 5.38 0.51 -0.88
C LEU A 57 6.37 0.59 0.29
N HIS A 58 6.06 1.36 1.32
CA HIS A 58 6.77 1.58 2.59
C HIS A 58 8.22 2.07 2.48
N ASN A 59 8.88 1.88 1.35
CA ASN A 59 10.16 2.50 1.01
C ASN A 59 10.35 2.53 -0.51
N ILE A 60 11.01 3.58 -1.01
CA ILE A 60 11.30 3.78 -2.43
C ILE A 60 12.65 3.16 -2.84
N ILE A 61 13.50 2.82 -1.89
CA ILE A 61 14.82 2.24 -2.12
C ILE A 61 14.72 0.73 -1.95
N THR A 62 15.07 -0.02 -2.98
CA THR A 62 14.94 -1.47 -3.01
C THR A 62 15.62 -2.16 -1.83
N GLU A 63 16.85 -1.79 -1.49
CA GLU A 63 17.59 -2.43 -0.40
C GLU A 63 16.99 -2.14 0.99
N GLU A 64 16.49 -0.92 1.20
CA GLU A 64 15.80 -0.55 2.44
C GLU A 64 14.42 -1.21 2.52
N ARG A 65 13.68 -1.25 1.41
CA ARG A 65 12.37 -1.92 1.34
C ARG A 65 12.49 -3.41 1.64
N LYS A 66 13.54 -4.06 1.18
CA LYS A 66 13.79 -5.49 1.38
C LYS A 66 13.88 -5.88 2.85
N GLN A 67 14.33 -4.97 3.72
CA GLN A 67 14.43 -5.20 5.17
C GLN A 67 13.06 -5.29 5.85
N ILE A 68 12.06 -4.60 5.31
CA ILE A 68 10.69 -4.53 5.87
C ILE A 68 9.67 -5.32 5.07
N MET A 69 9.93 -5.54 3.77
CA MET A 69 9.03 -6.20 2.81
C MET A 69 9.76 -7.32 2.07
N PRO A 70 9.70 -8.57 2.56
CA PRO A 70 10.44 -9.71 1.98
C PRO A 70 10.14 -9.97 0.50
N VAL A 71 8.95 -9.61 0.01
CA VAL A 71 8.56 -9.71 -1.40
C VAL A 71 9.51 -8.96 -2.34
N THR A 72 10.20 -7.94 -1.83
CA THR A 72 11.21 -7.14 -2.56
C THR A 72 12.43 -7.98 -3.00
N ALA A 73 12.64 -9.14 -2.38
CA ALA A 73 13.67 -10.08 -2.82
C ALA A 73 13.34 -10.72 -4.18
N LYS A 74 12.06 -10.77 -4.56
CA LYS A 74 11.61 -11.30 -5.86
C LYS A 74 11.46 -10.20 -6.92
N TRP A 75 10.98 -9.03 -6.52
CA TRP A 75 10.71 -7.89 -7.41
C TRP A 75 11.20 -6.60 -6.78
N SER A 76 12.11 -5.93 -7.46
CA SER A 76 12.66 -4.65 -7.03
C SER A 76 11.60 -3.56 -7.02
N VAL A 77 11.90 -2.42 -6.40
CA VAL A 77 11.02 -1.25 -6.42
C VAL A 77 10.85 -0.73 -7.84
N GLU A 78 11.91 -0.79 -8.64
CA GLU A 78 11.91 -0.35 -10.04
C GLU A 78 10.95 -1.20 -10.89
N GLU A 79 10.99 -2.53 -10.73
CA GLU A 79 10.08 -3.46 -11.41
C GLU A 79 8.63 -3.24 -10.95
N LEU A 80 8.42 -3.02 -9.66
CA LEU A 80 7.10 -2.73 -9.09
C LEU A 80 6.52 -1.44 -9.68
N LEU A 81 7.31 -0.36 -9.69
CA LEU A 81 6.85 0.93 -10.23
C LEU A 81 6.64 0.88 -11.74
N ALA A 82 7.44 0.10 -12.47
CA ALA A 82 7.21 -0.14 -13.90
C ALA A 82 5.85 -0.83 -14.14
N ALA A 83 5.52 -1.86 -13.34
CA ALA A 83 4.21 -2.51 -13.40
C ALA A 83 3.06 -1.57 -13.01
N CYS A 84 3.26 -0.70 -12.02
CA CYS A 84 2.29 0.33 -11.66
C CYS A 84 2.04 1.32 -12.80
N ARG A 85 3.10 1.76 -13.48
CA ARG A 85 2.97 2.65 -14.64
C ARG A 85 2.22 1.97 -15.78
N GLU A 86 2.50 0.70 -16.05
CA GLU A 86 1.78 -0.10 -17.05
C GLU A 86 0.29 -0.23 -16.69
N TYR A 87 -0.01 -0.55 -15.43
CA TYR A 87 -1.39 -0.60 -14.91
C TYR A 87 -2.11 0.72 -15.12
N PHE A 88 -1.48 1.85 -14.76
CA PHE A 88 -2.07 3.17 -14.96
C PHE A 88 -2.31 3.48 -16.43
N ALA A 89 -1.34 3.18 -17.29
CA ALA A 89 -1.43 3.43 -18.74
C ALA A 89 -2.61 2.68 -19.39
N LYS A 90 -2.89 1.45 -18.93
CA LYS A 90 -3.99 0.63 -19.46
C LYS A 90 -5.35 1.02 -18.87
N THR A 91 -5.42 1.26 -17.58
CA THR A 91 -6.70 1.42 -16.86
C THR A 91 -7.10 2.87 -16.64
N GLY A 92 -6.17 3.81 -16.70
CA GLY A 92 -6.37 5.21 -16.30
C GLY A 92 -6.74 5.36 -14.81
N ARG A 93 -6.61 4.28 -14.00
CA ARG A 93 -7.08 4.27 -12.62
C ARG A 93 -6.00 4.70 -11.65
N ARG A 94 -6.43 5.47 -10.65
CA ARG A 94 -5.55 5.97 -9.59
C ARG A 94 -4.85 4.82 -8.85
N ILE A 95 -3.57 5.00 -8.60
CA ILE A 95 -2.78 4.17 -7.72
C ILE A 95 -2.53 4.94 -6.42
N SER A 96 -2.72 4.26 -5.28
CA SER A 96 -2.37 4.75 -3.96
C SER A 96 -1.15 4.02 -3.45
N PHE A 97 -0.11 4.76 -3.07
CA PHE A 97 1.09 4.20 -2.47
C PHE A 97 1.00 4.32 -0.96
N GLU A 98 0.89 3.19 -0.28
CA GLU A 98 0.85 3.12 1.17
C GLU A 98 2.28 3.21 1.72
N TYR A 99 2.51 4.15 2.65
CA TYR A 99 3.82 4.40 3.23
C TYR A 99 3.73 4.48 4.74
N THR A 100 4.20 3.44 5.44
CA THR A 100 4.25 3.40 6.90
C THR A 100 5.46 4.18 7.39
N LEU A 101 5.21 5.19 8.22
CA LEU A 101 6.25 6.01 8.83
C LEU A 101 6.78 5.34 10.10
N ILE A 102 8.08 5.04 10.09
CA ILE A 102 8.83 4.39 11.18
C ILE A 102 9.88 5.38 11.67
N SER A 103 9.80 5.73 12.95
CA SER A 103 10.67 6.75 13.56
C SER A 103 12.14 6.39 13.44
N GLY A 104 12.93 7.31 12.87
CA GLY A 104 14.37 7.17 12.70
C GLY A 104 14.79 6.27 11.54
N GLU A 105 13.84 5.57 10.88
CA GLU A 105 14.15 4.67 9.77
C GLU A 105 13.83 5.29 8.41
N ASN A 106 12.59 5.77 8.22
CA ASN A 106 12.11 6.24 6.93
C ASN A 106 11.25 7.52 6.99
N ASP A 107 11.27 8.25 8.11
CA ASP A 107 10.35 9.37 8.40
C ASP A 107 10.97 10.77 8.27
N SER A 108 12.21 10.88 7.77
CA SER A 108 12.87 12.18 7.58
C SER A 108 12.42 12.89 6.29
N GLU A 109 12.62 14.22 6.23
CA GLU A 109 12.35 15.00 5.02
C GLU A 109 13.14 14.51 3.79
N MET A 110 14.36 14.00 4.01
CA MET A 110 15.18 13.39 2.94
C MET A 110 14.47 12.15 2.36
N HIS A 111 13.84 11.34 3.20
CA HIS A 111 13.06 10.19 2.72
C HIS A 111 11.81 10.65 1.94
N ALA A 112 11.14 11.73 2.38
CA ALA A 112 10.03 12.32 1.63
C ALA A 112 10.47 12.82 0.25
N GLU A 113 11.63 13.46 0.16
CA GLU A 113 12.20 13.90 -1.13
C GLU A 113 12.53 12.74 -2.07
N ARG A 114 13.18 11.71 -1.55
CA ARG A 114 13.49 10.50 -2.33
C ARG A 114 12.22 9.83 -2.84
N LEU A 115 11.22 9.71 -1.96
CA LEU A 115 9.91 9.14 -2.32
C LEU A 115 9.25 9.96 -3.43
N ALA A 116 9.14 11.28 -3.27
CA ALA A 116 8.54 12.14 -4.26
C ALA A 116 9.24 12.06 -5.62
N LYS A 117 10.56 12.23 -5.63
CA LYS A 117 11.38 12.19 -6.85
C LYS A 117 11.29 10.82 -7.53
N GLY A 118 11.37 9.74 -6.76
CA GLY A 118 11.27 8.38 -7.29
C GLY A 118 9.90 8.09 -7.91
N LEU A 119 8.82 8.46 -7.23
CA LEU A 119 7.46 8.26 -7.75
C LEU A 119 7.20 9.11 -9.00
N ILE A 120 7.58 10.39 -9.00
CA ILE A 120 7.39 11.28 -10.18
C ILE A 120 8.20 10.77 -11.37
N SER A 121 9.46 10.36 -11.14
CA SER A 121 10.32 9.82 -12.19
C SER A 121 9.76 8.52 -12.78
N ALA A 122 9.32 7.60 -11.93
CA ALA A 122 8.85 6.28 -12.36
C ALA A 122 7.47 6.32 -13.02
N MET A 123 6.55 7.12 -12.47
CA MET A 123 5.17 7.19 -12.97
C MET A 123 5.00 8.16 -14.14
N GLY A 124 5.93 9.11 -14.30
CA GLY A 124 5.88 10.16 -15.31
C GLY A 124 5.17 11.42 -14.81
N HIS A 125 5.60 12.57 -15.39
CA HIS A 125 5.00 13.86 -15.08
C HIS A 125 3.52 13.89 -15.50
N GLY A 126 2.68 14.41 -14.60
CA GLY A 126 1.22 14.52 -14.84
C GLY A 126 0.42 13.27 -14.45
N THR A 127 1.06 12.16 -14.12
CA THR A 127 0.35 11.01 -13.55
C THR A 127 -0.12 11.34 -12.13
N PRO A 128 -1.42 11.19 -11.81
CA PRO A 128 -1.94 11.47 -10.48
C PRO A 128 -1.43 10.44 -9.47
N VAL A 129 -0.34 10.76 -8.79
CA VAL A 129 0.25 9.94 -7.71
C VAL A 129 -0.38 10.36 -6.39
N HIS A 130 -0.78 9.38 -5.60
CA HIS A 130 -1.27 9.59 -4.24
C HIS A 130 -0.46 8.73 -3.26
N VAL A 131 -0.02 9.34 -2.17
CA VAL A 131 0.65 8.65 -1.06
C VAL A 131 -0.25 8.70 0.18
N ASN A 132 -0.54 7.52 0.74
CA ASN A 132 -1.25 7.39 1.99
C ASN A 132 -0.24 7.09 3.11
N LEU A 133 0.01 8.09 3.96
CA LEU A 133 0.93 7.98 5.08
C LEU A 133 0.24 7.26 6.24
N ILE A 134 0.83 6.19 6.69
CA ILE A 134 0.32 5.36 7.78
C ILE A 134 1.24 5.53 9.00
N PRO A 135 0.82 6.28 10.02
CA PRO A 135 1.56 6.31 11.28
C PRO A 135 1.57 4.89 11.89
N LEU A 136 2.76 4.39 12.18
CA LEU A 136 2.92 3.05 12.78
C LEU A 136 2.15 2.98 14.11
N ASN A 137 1.49 1.86 14.36
CA ASN A 137 1.06 1.52 15.71
C ASN A 137 2.20 0.80 16.42
N ASP A 138 2.39 1.10 17.70
CA ASP A 138 3.42 0.45 18.50
C ASP A 138 3.18 -1.06 18.50
N VAL A 139 4.17 -1.82 18.03
CA VAL A 139 4.13 -3.27 17.96
C VAL A 139 5.18 -3.77 18.95
N SER A 140 4.74 -4.44 20.01
CA SER A 140 5.60 -4.95 21.08
C SER A 140 6.67 -5.95 20.61
N GLU A 141 6.45 -6.57 19.45
CA GLU A 141 7.31 -7.63 18.90
C GLU A 141 8.47 -7.12 18.02
N ARG A 142 8.51 -5.83 17.68
CA ARG A 142 9.58 -5.21 16.88
C ARG A 142 10.04 -3.91 17.50
N SER A 143 11.32 -3.60 17.37
CA SER A 143 11.94 -2.36 17.84
C SER A 143 11.49 -1.09 17.11
N PHE A 144 10.55 -1.19 16.18
CA PHE A 144 10.04 -0.07 15.41
C PHE A 144 9.19 0.87 16.28
N ARG A 145 9.52 2.14 16.24
CA ARG A 145 8.81 3.18 16.98
C ARG A 145 7.94 4.02 16.06
N ARG A 146 6.87 4.51 16.61
CA ARG A 146 5.97 5.43 15.93
C ARG A 146 6.65 6.78 15.70
N SER A 147 6.49 7.36 14.52
CA SER A 147 6.89 8.73 14.21
C SER A 147 6.05 9.75 14.98
N GLY A 148 6.69 10.80 15.47
CA GLY A 148 6.01 11.91 16.14
C GLY A 148 5.07 12.67 15.18
N LYS A 149 4.06 13.36 15.73
CA LYS A 149 3.10 14.12 14.92
C LYS A 149 3.76 15.20 14.04
N GLU A 150 4.82 15.82 14.54
CA GLU A 150 5.59 16.85 13.82
C GLU A 150 6.33 16.26 12.64
N ALA A 151 7.02 15.12 12.82
CA ALA A 151 7.70 14.40 11.74
C ALA A 151 6.71 13.98 10.64
N VAL A 152 5.55 13.43 11.03
CA VAL A 152 4.48 13.07 10.08
C VAL A 152 4.01 14.29 9.27
N ARG A 153 3.83 15.44 9.91
CA ARG A 153 3.43 16.69 9.25
C ARG A 153 4.52 17.21 8.31
N ALA A 154 5.77 17.23 8.78
CA ALA A 154 6.91 17.67 7.97
C ALA A 154 7.05 16.80 6.71
N PHE A 155 6.97 15.48 6.87
CA PHE A 155 7.00 14.52 5.77
C PHE A 155 5.86 14.77 4.75
N GLN A 156 4.63 14.91 5.23
CA GLN A 156 3.47 15.21 4.39
C GLN A 156 3.65 16.51 3.62
N ASN A 157 4.00 17.59 4.32
CA ASN A 157 4.20 18.91 3.73
C ASN A 157 5.32 18.88 2.67
N ARG A 158 6.38 18.10 2.92
CA ARG A 158 7.46 17.95 1.96
C ARG A 158 7.01 17.24 0.69
N LEU A 159 6.23 16.16 0.79
CA LEU A 159 5.62 15.50 -0.38
C LEU A 159 4.76 16.46 -1.19
N ILE A 160 3.87 17.20 -0.52
CA ILE A 160 2.95 18.15 -1.16
C ILE A 160 3.74 19.28 -1.86
N SER A 161 4.77 19.84 -1.21
CA SER A 161 5.63 20.89 -1.80
C SER A 161 6.36 20.42 -3.06
N LEU A 162 6.57 19.12 -3.22
CA LEU A 162 7.18 18.51 -4.38
C LEU A 162 6.15 18.01 -5.43
N GLY A 163 4.87 18.33 -5.24
CA GLY A 163 3.80 18.01 -6.19
C GLY A 163 3.20 16.61 -6.03
N VAL A 164 3.50 15.90 -4.94
CA VAL A 164 2.89 14.60 -4.63
C VAL A 164 1.72 14.77 -3.67
N ASN A 165 0.53 14.35 -4.08
CA ASN A 165 -0.63 14.36 -3.19
C ASN A 165 -0.44 13.35 -2.06
N ALA A 166 -0.49 13.81 -0.80
CA ALA A 166 -0.27 12.98 0.37
C ALA A 166 -1.34 13.18 1.44
N THR A 167 -1.89 12.09 1.95
CA THR A 167 -2.85 12.09 3.06
C THR A 167 -2.31 11.29 4.22
N VAL A 168 -2.66 11.67 5.45
CA VAL A 168 -2.34 10.90 6.64
C VAL A 168 -3.58 10.09 7.03
N ARG A 169 -3.41 8.77 7.16
CA ARG A 169 -4.48 7.86 7.57
C ARG A 169 -4.95 8.20 8.98
N ARG A 170 -6.25 8.41 9.14
CA ARG A 170 -6.85 8.61 10.45
C ARG A 170 -6.76 7.31 11.25
N ARG A 171 -6.38 7.44 12.52
CA ARG A 171 -6.43 6.32 13.46
C ARG A 171 -7.86 6.12 13.90
N LEU A 172 -8.42 4.95 13.63
CA LEU A 172 -9.72 4.52 14.14
C LEU A 172 -9.47 3.38 15.14
N GLY A 173 -10.16 3.40 16.28
CA GLY A 173 -10.10 2.34 17.27
C GLY A 173 -8.76 2.24 18.03
N PRO A 174 -8.28 3.31 18.70
CA PRO A 174 -7.07 3.18 19.54
C PRO A 174 -7.26 2.22 20.72
N ASP A 175 -8.50 1.94 21.08
CA ASP A 175 -8.91 1.18 22.27
C ASP A 175 -8.95 -0.34 22.02
N ILE A 176 -8.92 -0.74 20.76
CA ILE A 176 -8.88 -2.14 20.33
C ILE A 176 -7.63 -2.32 19.47
N ASN A 177 -6.81 -3.32 19.77
CA ASN A 177 -5.61 -3.67 18.98
C ASN A 177 -5.99 -4.20 17.58
N ALA A 178 -6.86 -3.47 16.87
CA ALA A 178 -7.44 -3.83 15.58
C ALA A 178 -6.79 -3.05 14.44
N SER A 179 -5.46 -3.02 14.40
CA SER A 179 -4.72 -2.51 13.24
C SER A 179 -4.48 -3.60 12.22
N CYS A 180 -4.28 -3.21 10.95
CA CYS A 180 -3.92 -4.14 9.89
C CYS A 180 -2.75 -5.03 10.33
N GLY A 181 -2.94 -6.34 10.31
CA GLY A 181 -1.95 -7.34 10.71
C GLY A 181 -1.85 -7.62 12.22
N GLN A 182 -2.59 -6.90 13.09
CA GLN A 182 -2.59 -7.14 14.54
C GLN A 182 -3.68 -8.10 15.01
N LEU A 183 -4.70 -8.35 14.20
CA LEU A 183 -5.69 -9.39 14.49
C LEU A 183 -5.08 -10.76 14.20
N ARG A 184 -4.30 -11.27 15.15
CA ARG A 184 -3.98 -12.70 15.19
C ARG A 184 -5.16 -13.41 15.82
N TYR A 185 -5.59 -14.50 15.18
CA TYR A 185 -6.44 -15.48 15.82
C TYR A 185 -5.65 -16.08 17.01
N ASN A 186 -5.97 -15.66 18.20
CA ASN A 186 -5.55 -16.35 19.42
C ASN A 186 -6.40 -17.62 19.54
N GLY A 187 -6.12 -18.60 18.66
CA GLY A 187 -6.60 -19.96 18.84
C GLY A 187 -5.95 -20.50 20.08
N GLN A 188 -6.61 -20.40 21.20
CA GLN A 188 -6.33 -21.29 22.31
C GLN A 188 -6.70 -22.68 21.82
N ASP A 189 -5.70 -23.53 21.68
CA ASP A 189 -5.89 -24.97 21.65
C ASP A 189 -6.65 -25.37 22.91
N THR A 190 -7.97 -25.52 22.79
CA THR A 190 -8.76 -26.27 23.74
C THR A 190 -8.86 -27.71 23.26
N ASP A 191 -7.71 -28.37 23.15
CA ASP A 191 -7.65 -29.81 23.24
C ASP A 191 -7.37 -30.18 24.70
N THR A 192 -8.43 -30.30 25.45
CA THR A 192 -8.45 -31.13 26.66
C THR A 192 -9.90 -31.53 26.90
N VAL A 193 -10.32 -32.66 26.47
CA VAL A 193 -10.91 -33.83 27.12
C VAL A 193 -11.32 -34.84 26.06
#